data_4e73ead04ed5f2bd8e0414080cbec965
#
_entry.id   4e73ead04ed5f2bd8e0414080cbec965
#
_cell.length_a   1.000
_cell.length_b   1.000
_cell.length_c   1.000
_cell.angle_alpha   90.00
_cell.angle_beta   90.00
_cell.angle_gamma   90.00
#
_symmetry.space_group_name_H-M   'P 1'
#
loop_
_entity.id
_entity.type
_entity.pdbx_description
1 polymer ?
#
loop_
_entity_poly.entity_id
_entity_poly.type
_entity_poly.pdbx_seq_one_letter_code
_entity_poly.pdbx_strand_id
1 'polypeptide(L)'
;QPAPIDGAMVLINDIYAQLSATETAVKAGNTLPQSEVPSKVKAESARLPEPVRSMLQTLATAGASQALGATRANLSASISSSIGDFCRQAIVGRYPFVRSSNRDVTQDDFARLFAPGGLIDEFFQKNLGPFVDTSSKPWSFKRVGEVSMGDSSGSLPQFQRAAVIRDTYFRGGGRGVGMRLEFKPLEMDGTINQFTLDVDGQVIKYSHGPQVPTTVQWPGPKGSAQVRLQITPPSSAGASG
;
A
#
# COMPACT_ATOMS: atom_id res chain seq x y z
N GLN A 1 38.81 -34.84 10.46
CA GLN A 1 38.04 -33.59 10.46
C GLN A 1 38.74 -32.63 9.50
N PRO A 2 37.98 -31.91 8.66
CA PRO A 2 38.57 -30.89 7.79
C PRO A 2 39.27 -29.82 8.65
N ALA A 3 40.35 -29.28 8.11
CA ALA A 3 41.11 -28.22 8.85
C ALA A 3 40.23 -26.98 9.06
N PRO A 4 40.37 -26.21 10.17
CA PRO A 4 39.59 -25.02 10.39
C PRO A 4 39.64 -24.02 9.23
N ILE A 5 40.72 -24.00 8.47
CA ILE A 5 40.87 -23.13 7.29
C ILE A 5 39.92 -23.52 6.16
N ASP A 6 39.65 -24.84 6.00
CA ASP A 6 38.71 -25.29 4.95
C ASP A 6 37.30 -24.78 5.23
N GLY A 7 36.89 -24.76 6.50
CA GLY A 7 35.60 -24.17 6.92
C GLY A 7 35.52 -22.68 6.64
N ALA A 8 36.60 -21.94 6.93
CA ALA A 8 36.67 -20.51 6.64
C ALA A 8 36.58 -20.21 5.14
N MET A 9 37.26 -21.02 4.30
CA MET A 9 37.21 -20.87 2.84
C MET A 9 35.82 -21.11 2.26
N VAL A 10 35.07 -22.08 2.79
CA VAL A 10 33.65 -22.30 2.40
C VAL A 10 32.82 -21.07 2.69
N LEU A 11 32.95 -20.48 3.88
CA LEU A 11 32.19 -19.28 4.25
C LEU A 11 32.55 -18.06 3.40
N ILE A 12 33.84 -17.88 3.06
CA ILE A 12 34.29 -16.82 2.15
C ILE A 12 33.67 -17.00 0.75
N ASN A 13 33.66 -18.22 0.24
CA ASN A 13 33.04 -18.51 -1.05
C ASN A 13 31.53 -18.25 -1.03
N ASP A 14 30.82 -18.58 0.05
CA ASP A 14 29.40 -18.30 0.19
C ASP A 14 29.13 -16.78 0.19
N ILE A 15 29.95 -16.00 0.91
CA ILE A 15 29.86 -14.53 0.93
C ILE A 15 30.13 -13.97 -0.47
N TYR A 16 31.17 -14.45 -1.15
CA TYR A 16 31.52 -14.01 -2.49
C TYR A 16 30.39 -14.31 -3.49
N ALA A 17 29.84 -15.52 -3.47
CA ALA A 17 28.72 -15.91 -4.31
C ALA A 17 27.49 -15.02 -4.08
N GLN A 18 27.18 -14.72 -2.83
CA GLN A 18 26.09 -13.79 -2.49
C GLN A 18 26.35 -12.38 -3.02
N LEU A 19 27.54 -11.83 -2.84
CA LEU A 19 27.88 -10.48 -3.32
C LEU A 19 27.80 -10.42 -4.86
N SER A 20 28.31 -11.44 -5.55
CA SER A 20 28.23 -11.54 -7.01
C SER A 20 26.79 -11.64 -7.52
N ALA A 21 25.95 -12.45 -6.86
CA ALA A 21 24.52 -12.55 -7.18
C ALA A 21 23.79 -11.21 -6.94
N THR A 22 24.15 -10.52 -5.85
CA THR A 22 23.63 -9.18 -5.52
C THR A 22 24.00 -8.17 -6.60
N GLU A 23 25.27 -8.11 -7.00
CA GLU A 23 25.74 -7.20 -8.04
C GLU A 23 25.02 -7.45 -9.38
N THR A 24 24.86 -8.72 -9.75
CA THR A 24 24.15 -9.12 -10.98
C THR A 24 22.68 -8.71 -10.93
N ALA A 25 21.99 -8.94 -9.81
CA ALA A 25 20.60 -8.54 -9.65
C ALA A 25 20.43 -7.02 -9.68
N VAL A 26 21.34 -6.28 -9.03
CA VAL A 26 21.35 -4.81 -9.05
C VAL A 26 21.54 -4.27 -10.47
N LYS A 27 22.50 -4.79 -11.23
CA LYS A 27 22.73 -4.39 -12.63
C LYS A 27 21.54 -4.69 -13.55
N ALA A 28 20.83 -5.80 -13.28
CA ALA A 28 19.64 -6.19 -14.02
C ALA A 28 18.36 -5.48 -13.57
N GLY A 29 18.41 -4.64 -12.52
CA GLY A 29 17.22 -4.00 -11.94
C GLY A 29 16.26 -4.98 -11.25
N ASN A 30 16.71 -6.18 -10.94
CA ASN A 30 15.91 -7.21 -10.31
C ASN A 30 15.92 -7.09 -8.79
N THR A 31 14.88 -7.65 -8.14
CA THR A 31 14.86 -7.83 -6.69
C THR A 31 15.95 -8.78 -6.26
N LEU A 32 16.61 -8.45 -5.14
CA LEU A 32 17.64 -9.31 -4.59
C LEU A 32 17.03 -10.61 -4.03
N PRO A 33 17.67 -11.75 -4.26
CA PRO A 33 17.27 -12.99 -3.61
C PRO A 33 17.50 -12.86 -2.10
N GLN A 34 16.55 -13.39 -1.31
CA GLN A 34 16.76 -13.56 0.12
C GLN A 34 17.97 -14.50 0.32
N SER A 35 18.88 -14.09 1.21
CA SER A 35 20.08 -14.88 1.50
C SER A 35 20.18 -15.23 2.97
N GLU A 36 20.41 -16.50 3.26
CA GLU A 36 20.69 -17.00 4.60
C GLU A 36 22.18 -16.94 4.95
N VAL A 37 23.04 -16.52 4.01
CA VAL A 37 24.50 -16.48 4.19
C VAL A 37 24.92 -15.70 5.44
N PRO A 38 24.37 -14.54 5.77
CA PRO A 38 24.75 -13.83 7.00
C PRO A 38 24.50 -14.64 8.27
N SER A 39 23.34 -15.31 8.34
CA SER A 39 22.98 -16.17 9.48
C SER A 39 23.85 -17.41 9.55
N LYS A 40 24.14 -18.03 8.42
CA LYS A 40 25.04 -19.18 8.30
C LYS A 40 26.46 -18.80 8.74
N VAL A 41 26.98 -17.68 8.23
CA VAL A 41 28.33 -17.19 8.60
C VAL A 41 28.41 -16.93 10.10
N LYS A 42 27.39 -16.29 10.70
CA LYS A 42 27.34 -16.04 12.14
C LYS A 42 27.40 -17.34 12.95
N ALA A 43 26.62 -18.34 12.55
CA ALA A 43 26.52 -19.63 13.26
C ALA A 43 27.82 -20.46 13.13
N GLU A 44 28.37 -20.57 11.93
CA GLU A 44 29.51 -21.44 11.64
C GLU A 44 30.84 -20.79 12.03
N SER A 45 30.99 -19.45 11.86
CA SER A 45 32.19 -18.72 12.27
C SER A 45 32.42 -18.74 13.80
N ALA A 46 31.36 -18.96 14.59
CA ALA A 46 31.47 -19.08 16.04
C ALA A 46 32.44 -20.18 16.50
N ARG A 47 32.69 -21.17 15.65
CA ARG A 47 33.59 -22.30 15.92
C ARG A 47 35.05 -22.00 15.50
N LEU A 48 35.30 -20.90 14.81
CA LEU A 48 36.62 -20.52 14.32
C LEU A 48 37.37 -19.69 15.35
N PRO A 49 38.70 -19.76 15.36
CA PRO A 49 39.55 -18.94 16.25
C PRO A 49 39.52 -17.47 15.80
N GLU A 50 39.83 -16.57 16.77
CA GLU A 50 40.14 -15.18 16.44
C GLU A 50 41.52 -15.10 15.74
N PRO A 51 41.72 -14.19 14.78
CA PRO A 51 40.81 -13.10 14.35
C PRO A 51 39.85 -13.50 13.22
N VAL A 52 39.92 -14.75 12.73
CA VAL A 52 39.16 -15.21 11.55
C VAL A 52 37.64 -15.07 11.78
N ARG A 53 37.17 -15.38 12.99
CA ARG A 53 35.76 -15.20 13.38
C ARG A 53 35.28 -13.77 13.16
N SER A 54 35.95 -12.81 13.76
CA SER A 54 35.60 -11.38 13.69
C SER A 54 35.64 -10.88 12.25
N MET A 55 36.64 -11.27 11.48
CA MET A 55 36.78 -10.87 10.08
C MET A 55 35.62 -11.37 9.22
N LEU A 56 35.21 -12.64 9.35
CA LEU A 56 34.11 -13.21 8.60
C LEU A 56 32.77 -12.57 8.98
N GLN A 57 32.53 -12.34 10.27
CA GLN A 57 31.31 -11.69 10.73
C GLN A 57 31.22 -10.22 10.23
N THR A 58 32.34 -9.50 10.28
CA THR A 58 32.42 -8.14 9.75
C THR A 58 32.15 -8.11 8.25
N LEU A 59 32.77 -9.01 7.50
CA LEU A 59 32.60 -9.13 6.04
C LEU A 59 31.16 -9.44 5.67
N ALA A 60 30.53 -10.42 6.35
CA ALA A 60 29.14 -10.80 6.11
C ALA A 60 28.17 -9.64 6.43
N THR A 61 28.40 -8.92 7.54
CA THR A 61 27.57 -7.77 7.94
C THR A 61 27.73 -6.60 6.95
N ALA A 62 28.95 -6.29 6.56
CA ALA A 62 29.22 -5.24 5.58
C ALA A 62 28.60 -5.57 4.22
N GLY A 63 28.75 -6.82 3.75
CA GLY A 63 28.13 -7.29 2.51
C GLY A 63 26.61 -7.21 2.53
N ALA A 64 25.99 -7.63 3.64
CA ALA A 64 24.53 -7.52 3.81
C ALA A 64 24.07 -6.06 3.81
N SER A 65 24.78 -5.17 4.49
CA SER A 65 24.44 -3.73 4.52
C SER A 65 24.56 -3.09 3.14
N GLN A 66 25.61 -3.42 2.39
CA GLN A 66 25.80 -2.91 1.02
C GLN A 66 24.72 -3.44 0.07
N ALA A 67 24.37 -4.71 0.16
CA ALA A 67 23.30 -5.32 -0.62
C ALA A 67 21.96 -4.63 -0.36
N LEU A 68 21.62 -4.38 0.91
CA LEU A 68 20.40 -3.66 1.28
C LEU A 68 20.40 -2.20 0.80
N GLY A 69 21.53 -1.52 0.84
CA GLY A 69 21.69 -0.16 0.30
C GLY A 69 21.41 -0.11 -1.20
N ALA A 70 21.98 -1.04 -1.97
CA ALA A 70 21.75 -1.16 -3.39
C ALA A 70 20.29 -1.51 -3.72
N THR A 71 19.67 -2.41 -2.94
CA THR A 71 18.23 -2.72 -3.06
C THR A 71 17.37 -1.50 -2.88
N ARG A 72 17.63 -0.67 -1.85
CA ARG A 72 16.88 0.57 -1.62
C ARG A 72 16.97 1.53 -2.79
N ALA A 73 18.18 1.72 -3.34
CA ALA A 73 18.38 2.60 -4.48
C ALA A 73 17.58 2.14 -5.70
N ASN A 74 17.63 0.84 -6.02
CA ASN A 74 16.86 0.25 -7.11
C ASN A 74 15.36 0.34 -6.90
N LEU A 75 14.86 0.05 -5.69
CA LEU A 75 13.45 0.17 -5.36
C LEU A 75 12.98 1.62 -5.50
N SER A 76 13.75 2.59 -5.02
CA SER A 76 13.42 4.01 -5.15
C SER A 76 13.36 4.45 -6.61
N ALA A 77 14.32 4.05 -7.44
CA ALA A 77 14.32 4.33 -8.87
C ALA A 77 13.11 3.67 -9.57
N SER A 78 12.81 2.43 -9.24
CA SER A 78 11.69 1.68 -9.80
C SER A 78 10.33 2.25 -9.39
N ILE A 79 10.17 2.70 -8.14
CA ILE A 79 8.96 3.42 -7.69
C ILE A 79 8.79 4.70 -8.51
N SER A 80 9.86 5.48 -8.66
CA SER A 80 9.81 6.76 -9.38
C SER A 80 9.42 6.58 -10.83
N SER A 81 9.95 5.58 -11.53
CA SER A 81 9.66 5.33 -12.94
C SER A 81 8.30 4.69 -13.19
N SER A 82 7.87 3.73 -12.36
CA SER A 82 6.62 3.00 -12.59
C SER A 82 5.39 3.69 -11.99
N ILE A 83 5.46 4.04 -10.69
CA ILE A 83 4.35 4.64 -9.97
C ILE A 83 4.39 6.16 -10.06
N GLY A 84 5.57 6.76 -9.88
CA GLY A 84 5.75 8.20 -9.84
C GLY A 84 5.37 8.89 -11.16
N ASP A 85 5.76 8.32 -12.31
CA ASP A 85 5.40 8.86 -13.62
C ASP A 85 3.88 8.83 -13.84
N PHE A 86 3.25 7.72 -13.51
CA PHE A 86 1.80 7.61 -13.57
C PHE A 86 1.11 8.61 -12.64
N CYS A 87 1.57 8.72 -11.39
CA CYS A 87 1.01 9.66 -10.42
C CYS A 87 1.10 11.11 -10.92
N ARG A 88 2.24 11.51 -11.51
CA ARG A 88 2.40 12.87 -12.08
C ARG A 88 1.38 13.16 -13.17
N GLN A 89 1.06 12.20 -14.00
CA GLN A 89 0.16 12.38 -15.14
C GLN A 89 -1.31 12.31 -14.76
N ALA A 90 -1.69 11.38 -13.88
CA ALA A 90 -3.08 11.01 -13.65
C ALA A 90 -3.64 11.44 -12.29
N ILE A 91 -2.79 11.70 -11.28
CA ILE A 91 -3.22 11.87 -9.89
C ILE A 91 -2.90 13.27 -9.36
N VAL A 92 -1.68 13.76 -9.62
CA VAL A 92 -1.19 15.02 -9.04
C VAL A 92 -2.06 16.20 -9.47
N GLY A 93 -2.41 17.06 -8.51
CA GLY A 93 -3.24 18.23 -8.75
C GLY A 93 -4.72 17.95 -8.95
N ARG A 94 -5.20 16.72 -8.70
CA ARG A 94 -6.60 16.33 -8.87
C ARG A 94 -7.29 15.99 -7.54
N TYR A 95 -8.61 16.19 -7.49
CA TYR A 95 -9.45 15.73 -6.38
C TYR A 95 -9.57 14.18 -6.42
N PRO A 96 -9.55 13.46 -5.29
CA PRO A 96 -9.62 13.95 -3.90
C PRO A 96 -8.26 14.26 -3.26
N PHE A 97 -7.15 14.09 -3.96
CA PHE A 97 -5.81 14.31 -3.39
C PHE A 97 -5.49 15.79 -3.16
N VAL A 98 -6.07 16.67 -3.97
CA VAL A 98 -6.07 18.13 -3.78
C VAL A 98 -7.51 18.60 -3.63
N ARG A 99 -7.91 18.95 -2.41
CA ARG A 99 -9.31 19.31 -2.08
C ARG A 99 -9.86 20.51 -2.85
N SER A 100 -9.01 21.47 -3.19
CA SER A 100 -9.39 22.67 -3.96
C SER A 100 -9.39 22.47 -5.46
N SER A 101 -9.08 21.27 -5.94
CA SER A 101 -9.06 21.00 -7.37
C SER A 101 -10.48 20.84 -7.93
N ASN A 102 -10.69 21.43 -9.11
CA ASN A 102 -11.90 21.25 -9.92
C ASN A 102 -11.73 20.12 -10.97
N ARG A 103 -10.62 19.40 -10.93
CA ARG A 103 -10.32 18.27 -11.81
C ARG A 103 -10.27 17.00 -10.98
N ASP A 104 -11.09 16.03 -11.31
CA ASP A 104 -11.13 14.75 -10.62
C ASP A 104 -10.13 13.75 -11.19
N VAL A 105 -9.69 12.82 -10.36
CA VAL A 105 -9.07 11.58 -10.82
C VAL A 105 -10.18 10.72 -11.43
N THR A 106 -9.93 10.17 -12.62
CA THR A 106 -10.89 9.24 -13.22
C THR A 106 -10.98 7.94 -12.40
N GLN A 107 -12.12 7.25 -12.47
CA GLN A 107 -12.27 5.95 -11.79
C GLN A 107 -11.26 4.92 -12.32
N ASP A 108 -10.98 4.94 -13.62
CA ASP A 108 -10.00 4.06 -14.25
C ASP A 108 -8.57 4.31 -13.75
N ASP A 109 -8.17 5.58 -13.66
CA ASP A 109 -6.85 5.95 -13.14
C ASP A 109 -6.72 5.58 -11.65
N PHE A 110 -7.79 5.80 -10.88
CA PHE A 110 -7.83 5.43 -9.47
C PHE A 110 -7.72 3.91 -9.30
N ALA A 111 -8.46 3.14 -10.09
CA ALA A 111 -8.40 1.69 -10.10
C ALA A 111 -7.03 1.17 -10.57
N ARG A 112 -6.47 1.76 -11.62
CA ARG A 112 -5.14 1.40 -12.13
C ARG A 112 -4.06 1.57 -11.07
N LEU A 113 -4.18 2.57 -10.19
CA LEU A 113 -3.22 2.83 -9.13
C LEU A 113 -3.46 1.94 -7.90
N PHE A 114 -4.70 1.86 -7.40
CA PHE A 114 -5.01 1.33 -6.07
C PHE A 114 -5.73 -0.02 -6.04
N ALA A 115 -6.33 -0.48 -7.14
CA ALA A 115 -7.06 -1.75 -7.14
C ALA A 115 -6.15 -2.96 -6.84
N PRO A 116 -6.73 -4.11 -6.45
CA PRO A 116 -6.00 -5.37 -6.47
C PRO A 116 -5.37 -5.63 -7.84
N GLY A 117 -4.07 -5.95 -7.88
CA GLY A 117 -3.31 -6.04 -9.13
C GLY A 117 -3.10 -4.70 -9.84
N GLY A 118 -3.29 -3.57 -9.17
CA GLY A 118 -2.90 -2.24 -9.65
C GLY A 118 -1.42 -1.95 -9.39
N LEU A 119 -0.95 -0.79 -9.89
CA LEU A 119 0.49 -0.45 -9.89
C LEU A 119 1.14 -0.54 -8.50
N ILE A 120 0.47 -0.05 -7.46
CA ILE A 120 1.00 -0.08 -6.09
C ILE A 120 0.99 -1.51 -5.55
N ASP A 121 -0.10 -2.25 -5.76
CA ASP A 121 -0.23 -3.62 -5.25
C ASP A 121 0.76 -4.56 -5.92
N GLU A 122 0.86 -4.54 -7.25
CA GLU A 122 1.86 -5.33 -8.00
C GLU A 122 3.29 -4.99 -7.58
N PHE A 123 3.61 -3.70 -7.46
CA PHE A 123 4.92 -3.28 -7.02
C PHE A 123 5.23 -3.79 -5.61
N PHE A 124 4.29 -3.65 -4.68
CA PHE A 124 4.45 -4.10 -3.31
C PHE A 124 4.66 -5.62 -3.25
N GLN A 125 3.78 -6.39 -3.88
CA GLN A 125 3.85 -7.86 -3.85
C GLN A 125 5.17 -8.37 -4.45
N LYS A 126 5.59 -7.79 -5.57
CA LYS A 126 6.80 -8.21 -6.29
C LYS A 126 8.09 -7.82 -5.56
N ASN A 127 8.14 -6.61 -4.98
CA ASN A 127 9.42 -6.02 -4.57
C ASN A 127 9.56 -5.86 -3.06
N LEU A 128 8.48 -5.70 -2.30
CA LEU A 128 8.50 -5.40 -0.87
C LEU A 128 7.88 -6.51 -0.01
N GLY A 129 6.88 -7.22 -0.51
CA GLY A 129 6.14 -8.23 0.23
C GLY A 129 7.02 -9.26 0.95
N PRO A 130 8.06 -9.82 0.32
CA PRO A 130 8.96 -10.75 0.98
C PRO A 130 9.68 -10.17 2.20
N PHE A 131 9.94 -8.86 2.20
CA PHE A 131 10.75 -8.15 3.20
C PHE A 131 9.93 -7.43 4.27
N VAL A 132 8.60 -7.37 4.11
CA VAL A 132 7.71 -6.61 4.99
C VAL A 132 6.85 -7.55 5.82
N ASP A 133 6.74 -7.24 7.11
CA ASP A 133 5.73 -7.82 8.00
C ASP A 133 4.49 -6.93 7.99
N THR A 134 3.40 -7.45 7.43
CA THR A 134 2.10 -6.77 7.33
C THR A 134 1.12 -7.21 8.42
N SER A 135 1.50 -8.14 9.29
CA SER A 135 0.64 -8.66 10.37
C SER A 135 0.46 -7.65 11.50
N SER A 136 1.45 -6.80 11.73
CA SER A 136 1.41 -5.73 12.73
C SER A 136 1.08 -4.38 12.12
N LYS A 137 0.58 -3.45 12.93
CA LYS A 137 0.36 -2.05 12.55
C LYS A 137 1.12 -1.13 13.53
N PRO A 138 2.00 -0.28 13.05
CA PRO A 138 2.40 -0.06 11.64
C PRO A 138 3.16 -1.25 11.02
N TRP A 139 3.12 -1.35 9.68
CA TRP A 139 3.93 -2.31 8.96
C TRP A 139 5.42 -2.08 9.21
N SER A 140 6.18 -3.15 9.25
CA SER A 140 7.62 -3.07 9.52
C SER A 140 8.42 -3.96 8.58
N PHE A 141 9.68 -3.59 8.37
CA PHE A 141 10.59 -4.47 7.64
C PHE A 141 11.04 -5.64 8.52
N LYS A 142 11.00 -6.84 7.95
CA LYS A 142 11.57 -8.02 8.57
C LYS A 142 13.07 -7.85 8.77
N ARG A 143 13.60 -8.42 9.82
CA ARG A 143 15.04 -8.49 10.05
C ARG A 143 15.63 -9.69 9.32
N VAL A 144 16.76 -9.48 8.64
CA VAL A 144 17.60 -10.54 8.10
C VAL A 144 18.90 -10.54 8.91
N GLY A 145 18.96 -11.44 9.88
CA GLY A 145 20.04 -11.41 10.90
C GLY A 145 19.95 -10.14 11.78
N GLU A 146 21.05 -9.38 11.86
CA GLU A 146 21.10 -8.11 12.60
C GLU A 146 20.77 -6.89 11.74
N VAL A 147 20.61 -7.09 10.44
CA VAL A 147 20.39 -6.01 9.47
C VAL A 147 18.93 -5.95 9.08
N SER A 148 18.36 -4.75 9.05
CA SER A 148 17.03 -4.49 8.57
C SER A 148 17.09 -3.54 7.37
N MET A 149 16.16 -3.66 6.44
CA MET A 149 16.04 -2.66 5.37
C MET A 149 15.82 -1.25 5.92
N GLY A 150 15.36 -1.14 7.17
CA GLY A 150 15.14 0.13 7.87
C GLY A 150 14.12 1.03 7.14
N ASP A 151 13.50 1.91 7.89
CA ASP A 151 12.49 2.85 7.35
C ASP A 151 13.12 4.19 6.92
N SER A 152 14.30 4.15 6.32
CA SER A 152 14.98 5.37 5.89
C SER A 152 14.33 6.07 4.69
N SER A 153 13.37 5.45 4.03
CA SER A 153 12.69 6.02 2.86
C SER A 153 11.31 6.61 3.15
N GLY A 154 10.73 6.36 4.33
CA GLY A 154 9.34 6.79 4.63
C GLY A 154 8.29 6.22 3.68
N SER A 155 8.65 5.24 2.82
CA SER A 155 7.76 4.70 1.79
C SER A 155 6.77 3.68 2.33
N LEU A 156 7.16 2.90 3.34
CA LEU A 156 6.33 1.82 3.88
C LEU A 156 4.97 2.32 4.43
N PRO A 157 4.89 3.43 5.17
CA PRO A 157 3.60 4.02 5.55
C PRO A 157 2.73 4.41 4.37
N GLN A 158 3.31 4.79 3.23
CA GLN A 158 2.54 5.12 2.02
C GLN A 158 1.92 3.87 1.40
N PHE A 159 2.65 2.75 1.33
CA PHE A 159 2.10 1.47 0.90
C PHE A 159 1.01 0.97 1.84
N GLN A 160 1.17 1.14 3.15
CA GLN A 160 0.14 0.81 4.13
C GLN A 160 -1.13 1.65 3.92
N ARG A 161 -1.01 2.95 3.66
CA ARG A 161 -2.15 3.82 3.33
C ARG A 161 -2.82 3.40 2.02
N ALA A 162 -2.03 3.05 1.00
CA ALA A 162 -2.56 2.55 -0.26
C ALA A 162 -3.34 1.24 -0.09
N ALA A 163 -2.87 0.33 0.77
CA ALA A 163 -3.60 -0.88 1.12
C ALA A 163 -4.94 -0.57 1.80
N VAL A 164 -5.01 0.42 2.70
CA VAL A 164 -6.27 0.87 3.30
C VAL A 164 -7.23 1.41 2.23
N ILE A 165 -6.73 2.19 1.27
CA ILE A 165 -7.53 2.67 0.13
C ILE A 165 -8.06 1.49 -0.68
N ARG A 166 -7.20 0.55 -1.05
CA ARG A 166 -7.58 -0.68 -1.77
C ARG A 166 -8.69 -1.42 -1.03
N ASP A 167 -8.50 -1.71 0.24
CA ASP A 167 -9.42 -2.51 1.03
C ASP A 167 -10.75 -1.78 1.31
N THR A 168 -10.76 -0.45 1.22
CA THR A 168 -11.96 0.37 1.38
C THR A 168 -12.78 0.44 0.09
N TYR A 169 -12.14 0.71 -1.03
CA TYR A 169 -12.81 1.01 -2.30
C TYR A 169 -13.00 -0.19 -3.23
N PHE A 170 -12.23 -1.27 -3.03
CA PHE A 170 -12.23 -2.44 -3.91
C PHE A 170 -12.60 -3.74 -3.18
N ARG A 171 -13.55 -3.69 -2.27
CA ARG A 171 -13.98 -4.82 -1.42
C ARG A 171 -14.41 -6.07 -2.19
N GLY A 172 -14.87 -5.92 -3.43
CA GLY A 172 -15.25 -7.04 -4.29
C GLY A 172 -14.08 -7.80 -4.92
N GLY A 173 -12.83 -7.42 -4.64
CA GLY A 173 -11.64 -8.06 -5.21
C GLY A 173 -11.37 -7.76 -6.68
N GLY A 174 -12.25 -7.00 -7.35
CA GLY A 174 -12.09 -6.57 -8.74
C GLY A 174 -11.54 -5.16 -8.87
N ARG A 175 -11.44 -4.66 -10.11
CA ARG A 175 -11.00 -3.28 -10.41
C ARG A 175 -12.13 -2.25 -10.33
N GLY A 176 -13.38 -2.68 -10.12
CA GLY A 176 -14.51 -1.77 -9.95
C GLY A 176 -14.47 -1.11 -8.57
N VAL A 177 -14.54 0.22 -8.54
CA VAL A 177 -14.73 0.97 -7.29
C VAL A 177 -16.10 0.65 -6.73
N GLY A 178 -16.17 0.27 -5.45
CA GLY A 178 -17.44 0.00 -4.79
C GLY A 178 -17.37 0.27 -3.30
N MET A 179 -18.25 1.14 -2.82
CA MET A 179 -18.40 1.46 -1.42
C MET A 179 -19.83 1.17 -0.96
N ARG A 180 -19.95 0.74 0.29
CA ARG A 180 -21.23 0.72 0.99
C ARG A 180 -21.29 1.93 1.89
N LEU A 181 -22.30 2.78 1.68
CA LEU A 181 -22.54 3.98 2.45
C LEU A 181 -23.77 3.78 3.32
N GLU A 182 -23.70 4.13 4.58
CA GLU A 182 -24.83 4.15 5.50
C GLU A 182 -25.21 5.59 5.78
N PHE A 183 -26.47 5.92 5.48
CA PHE A 183 -27.08 7.21 5.74
C PHE A 183 -28.06 7.10 6.91
N LYS A 184 -27.83 7.87 7.96
CA LYS A 184 -28.74 7.97 9.09
C LYS A 184 -29.24 9.40 9.21
N PRO A 185 -30.56 9.65 9.15
CA PRO A 185 -31.11 10.97 9.50
C PRO A 185 -30.76 11.29 10.94
N LEU A 186 -30.26 12.50 11.20
CA LEU A 186 -29.98 12.96 12.56
C LEU A 186 -31.00 13.98 13.01
N GLU A 187 -31.22 15.01 12.19
CA GLU A 187 -32.12 16.13 12.48
C GLU A 187 -32.68 16.66 11.17
N MET A 188 -33.94 17.09 11.18
CA MET A 188 -34.58 17.77 10.06
C MET A 188 -35.41 18.95 10.62
N ASP A 189 -35.26 20.13 10.03
CA ASP A 189 -36.00 21.31 10.41
C ASP A 189 -37.50 21.08 10.25
N GLY A 190 -38.30 21.62 11.21
CA GLY A 190 -39.75 21.47 11.20
C GLY A 190 -40.45 22.12 10.01
N THR A 191 -39.78 23.05 9.31
CA THR A 191 -40.28 23.70 8.08
C THR A 191 -40.06 22.84 6.82
N ILE A 192 -39.45 21.66 6.95
CA ILE A 192 -39.22 20.72 5.85
C ILE A 192 -40.17 19.54 6.04
N ASN A 193 -40.96 19.23 5.04
CA ASN A 193 -41.89 18.10 5.10
C ASN A 193 -41.22 16.77 4.71
N GLN A 194 -40.39 16.81 3.71
CA GLN A 194 -39.70 15.61 3.21
C GLN A 194 -38.33 15.96 2.66
N PHE A 195 -37.38 15.11 2.99
CA PHE A 195 -36.06 15.04 2.41
C PHE A 195 -35.95 13.80 1.51
N THR A 196 -35.47 13.98 0.29
CA THR A 196 -35.22 12.88 -0.65
C THR A 196 -33.79 12.96 -1.15
N LEU A 197 -33.03 11.89 -0.96
CA LEU A 197 -31.68 11.74 -1.46
C LEU A 197 -31.67 10.58 -2.47
N ASP A 198 -31.35 10.87 -3.73
CA ASP A 198 -31.13 9.88 -4.77
C ASP A 198 -29.63 9.72 -4.97
N VAL A 199 -29.10 8.56 -4.63
CA VAL A 199 -27.70 8.17 -4.83
C VAL A 199 -27.65 7.19 -5.99
N ASP A 200 -27.44 7.72 -7.18
CA ASP A 200 -27.30 6.95 -8.42
C ASP A 200 -28.45 5.93 -8.64
N GLY A 201 -29.68 6.37 -8.40
CA GLY A 201 -30.90 5.58 -8.55
C GLY A 201 -31.38 4.86 -7.30
N GLN A 202 -30.63 4.92 -6.20
CA GLN A 202 -31.06 4.42 -4.89
C GLN A 202 -31.63 5.57 -4.06
N VAL A 203 -32.95 5.54 -3.83
CA VAL A 203 -33.68 6.66 -3.23
C VAL A 203 -33.89 6.45 -1.73
N ILE A 204 -33.39 7.40 -0.94
CA ILE A 204 -33.64 7.49 0.49
C ILE A 204 -34.63 8.63 0.73
N LYS A 205 -35.72 8.36 1.45
CA LYS A 205 -36.71 9.36 1.84
C LYS A 205 -36.81 9.44 3.36
N TYR A 206 -36.95 10.64 3.88
CA TYR A 206 -37.17 10.88 5.32
C TYR A 206 -38.22 11.98 5.53
N SER A 207 -39.19 11.73 6.44
CA SER A 207 -40.30 12.61 6.74
C SER A 207 -40.61 12.55 8.24
N HIS A 208 -39.72 13.10 9.09
CA HIS A 208 -39.85 13.16 10.56
C HIS A 208 -40.19 11.82 11.25
N GLY A 209 -39.80 10.70 10.65
CA GLY A 209 -40.03 9.37 11.20
C GLY A 209 -38.86 8.87 12.07
N PRO A 210 -38.83 7.57 12.38
CA PRO A 210 -37.71 6.95 13.08
C PRO A 210 -36.41 7.15 12.32
N GLN A 211 -35.32 7.43 13.04
CA GLN A 211 -33.97 7.62 12.49
C GLN A 211 -33.33 6.26 12.11
N VAL A 212 -33.88 5.59 11.13
CA VAL A 212 -33.40 4.28 10.68
C VAL A 212 -32.28 4.45 9.67
N PRO A 213 -31.08 3.86 9.91
CA PRO A 213 -30.01 3.86 8.95
C PRO A 213 -30.40 3.15 7.65
N THR A 214 -30.08 3.75 6.51
CA THR A 214 -30.31 3.16 5.19
C THR A 214 -28.99 2.99 4.48
N THR A 215 -28.72 1.78 3.98
CA THR A 215 -27.48 1.46 3.27
C THR A 215 -27.68 1.55 1.77
N VAL A 216 -26.75 2.21 1.09
CA VAL A 216 -26.67 2.28 -0.37
C VAL A 216 -25.29 1.85 -0.86
N GLN A 217 -25.24 1.34 -2.08
CA GLN A 217 -24.01 1.01 -2.77
C GLN A 217 -23.59 2.20 -3.65
N TRP A 218 -22.31 2.60 -3.62
CA TRP A 218 -21.80 3.60 -4.53
C TRP A 218 -20.52 3.10 -5.25
N PRO A 219 -20.39 3.28 -6.58
CA PRO A 219 -21.42 3.72 -7.52
C PRO A 219 -22.66 2.83 -7.46
N GLY A 220 -23.83 3.41 -7.75
CA GLY A 220 -25.09 2.70 -7.77
C GLY A 220 -25.33 1.94 -9.08
N PRO A 221 -26.53 1.35 -9.25
CA PRO A 221 -26.83 0.50 -10.39
C PRO A 221 -26.83 1.24 -11.74
N LYS A 222 -26.98 2.58 -11.75
CA LYS A 222 -26.92 3.38 -12.98
C LYS A 222 -25.49 3.69 -13.42
N GLY A 223 -24.51 3.52 -12.55
CA GLY A 223 -23.09 3.77 -12.83
C GLY A 223 -22.76 5.22 -13.20
N SER A 224 -23.68 6.16 -12.97
CA SER A 224 -23.51 7.58 -13.28
C SER A 224 -22.80 8.36 -12.18
N ALA A 225 -22.67 7.76 -10.99
CA ALA A 225 -22.15 8.37 -9.77
C ALA A 225 -22.81 9.71 -9.39
N GLN A 226 -24.06 9.92 -9.82
CA GLN A 226 -24.82 11.15 -9.55
C GLN A 226 -25.50 11.06 -8.19
N VAL A 227 -25.51 12.21 -7.49
CA VAL A 227 -26.25 12.38 -6.25
C VAL A 227 -27.20 13.56 -6.45
N ARG A 228 -28.49 13.36 -6.14
CA ARG A 228 -29.52 14.40 -6.18
C ARG A 228 -30.15 14.55 -4.81
N LEU A 229 -30.25 15.80 -4.37
CA LEU A 229 -30.91 16.17 -3.15
C LEU A 229 -32.16 16.97 -3.47
N GLN A 230 -33.31 16.58 -2.89
CA GLN A 230 -34.56 17.31 -2.99
C GLN A 230 -35.14 17.55 -1.59
N ILE A 231 -35.47 18.78 -1.31
CA ILE A 231 -36.11 19.21 -0.08
C ILE A 231 -37.50 19.69 -0.43
N THR A 232 -38.52 19.13 0.22
CA THR A 232 -39.91 19.50 0.01
C THR A 232 -40.42 20.31 1.22
N PRO A 233 -40.76 21.58 1.05
CA PRO A 233 -41.39 22.37 2.12
C PRO A 233 -42.78 21.83 2.44
N PRO A 234 -43.38 22.22 3.57
CA PRO A 234 -44.77 21.94 3.87
C PRO A 234 -45.65 22.50 2.75
N SER A 235 -46.68 21.74 2.36
CA SER A 235 -47.72 22.28 1.48
C SER A 235 -48.30 23.50 2.17
N SER A 236 -48.24 24.67 1.55
CA SER A 236 -49.07 25.78 1.98
C SER A 236 -50.51 25.32 1.84
N ALA A 237 -51.14 24.88 2.93
CA ALA A 237 -52.57 24.65 2.95
C ALA A 237 -53.18 25.96 2.47
N GLY A 238 -53.96 25.88 1.36
CA GLY A 238 -54.50 27.05 0.72
C GLY A 238 -55.19 27.97 1.72
N ALA A 239 -54.74 29.19 1.77
CA ALA A 239 -55.53 30.27 2.30
C ALA A 239 -56.75 30.44 1.36
N SER A 240 -57.76 29.61 1.58
CA SER A 240 -59.11 29.86 1.07
C SER A 240 -59.76 30.80 2.06
N GLY A 241 -59.62 32.09 1.82
CA GLY A 241 -60.48 33.09 2.39
C GLY A 241 -61.61 33.45 1.44
#